data_7633c46ab31610137c42d1195f26db06
#
_entry.id   7633c46ab31610137c42d1195f26db06
#
_cell.length_a   1.000
_cell.length_b   1.000
_cell.length_c   1.000
_cell.angle_alpha   90.00
_cell.angle_beta   90.00
_cell.angle_gamma   90.00
#
_symmetry.space_group_name_H-M   'P 1'
#
loop_
_entity.id
_entity.type
_entity.pdbx_description
1 polymer ?
#
loop_
_entity_poly.entity_id
_entity_poly.type
_entity_poly.pdbx_seq_one_letter_code
_entity_poly.pdbx_strand_id
1 'polypeptide(L)'
;RRLPGSHMDMERFAREVAEPLQKRIPFAYRAFSCEKQAFLPEKRTVDKPFVVVEGAYALLPVLHRYYDLAVFVDISPEKQQRRILLRNGPEGWESFRRRWIPSEEAYIAACSVRERCELIVE
;
A
#
# COMPACT_ATOMS: atom_id res chain seq x y z
N ARG A 1 -2.76 -1.03 21.49
CA ARG A 1 -2.00 -0.42 20.38
C ARG A 1 -2.36 -1.15 19.10
N ARG A 2 -2.98 -0.46 18.15
CA ARG A 2 -3.35 -1.08 16.88
C ARG A 2 -2.08 -1.46 16.10
N LEU A 3 -2.08 -2.65 15.51
CA LEU A 3 -0.99 -3.09 14.65
C LEU A 3 -0.92 -2.21 13.40
N PRO A 4 0.29 -1.95 12.86
CA PRO A 4 0.43 -1.25 11.61
C PRO A 4 -0.40 -1.91 10.49
N GLY A 5 -1.12 -1.12 9.70
CA GLY A 5 -1.95 -1.63 8.61
C GLY A 5 -3.29 -2.23 9.03
N SER A 6 -3.63 -2.23 10.33
CA SER A 6 -4.88 -2.83 10.83
C SER A 6 -6.17 -2.17 10.34
N HIS A 7 -6.07 -1.04 9.65
CA HIS A 7 -7.21 -0.37 9.01
C HIS A 7 -7.51 -0.91 7.60
N MET A 8 -6.66 -1.81 7.10
CA MET A 8 -6.80 -2.42 5.77
C MET A 8 -7.31 -3.86 5.90
N ASP A 9 -8.20 -4.25 5.00
CA ASP A 9 -8.68 -5.63 4.92
C ASP A 9 -7.68 -6.50 4.13
N MET A 10 -6.64 -6.92 4.82
CA MET A 10 -5.57 -7.71 4.23
C MET A 10 -6.00 -9.13 3.84
N GLU A 11 -6.92 -9.72 4.58
CA GLU A 11 -7.45 -11.06 4.26
C GLU A 11 -8.21 -11.03 2.94
N ARG A 12 -9.02 -10.00 2.76
CA ARG A 12 -9.75 -9.80 1.50
C ARG A 12 -8.79 -9.54 0.34
N PHE A 13 -7.80 -8.69 0.53
CA PHE A 13 -6.80 -8.43 -0.50
C PHE A 13 -6.03 -9.70 -0.89
N ALA A 14 -5.60 -10.48 0.09
CA ALA A 14 -4.91 -11.74 -0.17
C ALA A 14 -5.79 -12.69 -1.01
N ARG A 15 -7.03 -12.89 -0.61
CA ARG A 15 -7.95 -13.80 -1.28
C ARG A 15 -8.36 -13.31 -2.68
N GLU A 16 -8.70 -12.05 -2.81
CA GLU A 16 -9.25 -11.50 -4.06
C GLU A 16 -8.19 -11.09 -5.07
N VAL A 17 -6.99 -10.75 -4.63
CA VAL A 17 -5.94 -10.19 -5.49
C VAL A 17 -4.66 -11.03 -5.44
N ALA A 18 -4.06 -11.20 -4.27
CA ALA A 18 -2.73 -11.79 -4.16
C ALA A 18 -2.67 -13.27 -4.55
N GLU A 19 -3.63 -14.08 -4.09
CA GLU A 19 -3.69 -15.51 -4.44
C GLU A 19 -3.92 -15.75 -5.94
N PRO A 20 -4.89 -15.07 -6.60
CA PRO A 20 -5.02 -15.18 -8.05
C PRO A 20 -3.78 -14.73 -8.82
N LEU A 21 -3.11 -13.66 -8.39
CA LEU A 21 -1.85 -13.21 -8.99
C LEU A 21 -0.76 -14.29 -8.89
N GLN A 22 -0.61 -14.91 -7.73
CA GLN A 22 0.36 -15.97 -7.52
C GLN A 22 0.08 -17.19 -8.42
N LYS A 23 -1.19 -17.51 -8.62
CA LYS A 23 -1.63 -18.58 -9.51
C LYS A 23 -1.55 -18.24 -10.99
N ARG A 24 -1.26 -16.98 -11.32
CA ARG A 24 -1.18 -16.47 -12.70
C ARG A 24 -2.47 -16.70 -13.51
N ILE A 25 -3.61 -16.53 -12.85
CA ILE A 25 -4.93 -16.61 -13.49
C ILE A 25 -5.59 -15.24 -13.56
N PRO A 26 -6.39 -14.96 -14.59
CA PRO A 26 -7.21 -13.75 -14.63
C PRO A 26 -8.19 -13.70 -13.45
N PHE A 27 -8.42 -12.52 -12.92
CA PHE A 27 -9.36 -12.31 -11.81
C PHE A 27 -10.01 -10.94 -11.89
N ALA A 28 -11.04 -10.75 -11.08
CA ALA A 28 -11.70 -9.47 -10.93
C ALA A 28 -11.84 -9.12 -9.45
N TYR A 29 -11.75 -7.83 -9.14
CA TYR A 29 -11.95 -7.30 -7.80
C TYR A 29 -12.79 -6.04 -7.82
N ARG A 30 -13.36 -5.68 -6.68
CA ARG A 30 -14.03 -4.39 -6.48
C ARG A 30 -13.19 -3.48 -5.60
N ALA A 31 -13.01 -2.24 -6.06
CA ALA A 31 -12.32 -1.22 -5.26
C ALA A 31 -13.23 -0.72 -4.13
N PHE A 32 -12.62 -0.38 -3.00
CA PHE A 32 -13.29 0.32 -1.91
C PHE A 32 -13.08 1.83 -2.06
N SER A 33 -14.14 2.60 -2.00
CA SER A 33 -14.07 4.06 -2.00
C SER A 33 -14.08 4.59 -0.57
N CYS A 34 -12.95 5.19 -0.16
CA CYS A 34 -12.86 5.85 1.15
C CYS A 34 -13.79 7.07 1.26
N GLU A 35 -14.05 7.75 0.15
CA GLU A 35 -14.98 8.87 0.09
C GLU A 35 -16.43 8.43 0.34
N LYS A 36 -16.85 7.36 -0.36
CA LYS A 36 -18.20 6.82 -0.25
C LYS A 36 -18.37 5.84 0.91
N GLN A 37 -17.29 5.44 1.56
CA GLN A 37 -17.26 4.39 2.59
C GLN A 37 -17.97 3.10 2.15
N ALA A 38 -17.79 2.73 0.88
CA ALA A 38 -18.43 1.57 0.26
C ALA A 38 -17.58 0.97 -0.86
N PHE A 39 -17.86 -0.28 -1.19
CA PHE A 39 -17.32 -0.89 -2.40
C PHE A 39 -17.96 -0.29 -3.64
N LEU A 40 -17.14 -0.03 -4.64
CA LEU A 40 -17.66 0.37 -5.95
C LEU A 40 -18.39 -0.82 -6.60
N PRO A 41 -19.53 -0.60 -7.27
CA PRO A 41 -20.30 -1.69 -7.86
C PRO A 41 -19.58 -2.37 -9.03
N GLU A 42 -18.72 -1.65 -9.71
CA GLU A 42 -18.00 -2.14 -10.88
C GLU A 42 -16.82 -3.03 -10.47
N LYS A 43 -16.70 -4.18 -11.12
CA LYS A 43 -15.53 -5.06 -11.00
C LYS A 43 -14.45 -4.60 -11.96
N ARG A 44 -13.21 -4.63 -11.48
CA ARG A 44 -12.01 -4.40 -12.30
C ARG A 44 -11.35 -5.73 -12.60
N THR A 45 -11.17 -6.02 -13.89
CA THR A 45 -10.52 -7.26 -14.35
C THR A 45 -9.03 -7.07 -14.46
N VAL A 46 -8.28 -8.05 -13.99
CA VAL A 46 -6.82 -8.12 -14.13
C VAL A 46 -6.48 -9.39 -14.91
N ASP A 47 -5.89 -9.22 -16.11
CA ASP A 47 -5.55 -10.30 -17.03
C ASP A 47 -4.14 -10.16 -17.64
N LYS A 48 -3.34 -9.25 -17.08
CA LYS A 48 -1.99 -8.98 -17.58
C LYS A 48 -0.95 -9.87 -16.90
N PRO A 49 0.10 -10.27 -17.63
CA PRO A 49 1.16 -11.11 -17.08
C PRO A 49 2.06 -10.37 -16.10
N PHE A 50 2.11 -9.04 -16.17
CA PHE A 50 2.90 -8.19 -15.29
C PHE A 50 1.99 -7.26 -14.52
N VAL A 51 2.06 -7.31 -13.19
CA VAL A 51 1.21 -6.50 -12.30
C VAL A 51 2.08 -5.84 -11.23
N VAL A 52 1.84 -4.56 -11.01
CA VAL A 52 2.46 -3.80 -9.93
C VAL A 52 1.41 -3.53 -8.85
N VAL A 53 1.75 -3.90 -7.62
CA VAL A 53 0.98 -3.53 -6.43
C VAL A 53 1.73 -2.40 -5.73
N GLU A 54 1.08 -1.25 -5.58
CA GLU A 54 1.66 -0.12 -4.88
C GLU A 54 0.80 0.29 -3.69
N GLY A 55 1.44 0.81 -2.66
CA GLY A 55 0.76 1.31 -1.47
C GLY A 55 1.67 1.31 -0.27
N ALA A 56 1.37 2.19 0.69
CA ALA A 56 2.17 2.35 1.90
C ALA A 56 2.33 1.04 2.69
N TYR A 57 1.31 0.20 2.70
CA TYR A 57 1.29 -1.08 3.44
C TYR A 57 1.35 -2.32 2.54
N ALA A 58 1.77 -2.16 1.29
CA ALA A 58 1.81 -3.25 0.31
C ALA A 58 2.72 -4.42 0.73
N LEU A 59 3.71 -4.18 1.57
CA LEU A 59 4.68 -5.17 2.02
C LEU A 59 4.46 -5.65 3.46
N LEU A 60 3.22 -5.62 3.95
CA LEU A 60 2.90 -6.31 5.20
C LEU A 60 3.37 -7.77 5.13
N PRO A 61 3.87 -8.36 6.23
CA PRO A 61 4.44 -9.70 6.22
C PRO A 61 3.53 -10.77 5.58
N VAL A 62 2.23 -10.64 5.78
CA VAL A 62 1.24 -11.54 5.21
C VAL A 62 1.16 -11.48 3.69
N LEU A 63 1.57 -10.37 3.08
CA LEU A 63 1.50 -10.15 1.63
C LEU A 63 2.84 -10.38 0.92
N HIS A 64 3.96 -10.20 1.60
CA HIS A 64 5.29 -10.22 1.00
C HIS A 64 5.58 -11.51 0.20
N ARG A 65 5.12 -12.65 0.67
CA ARG A 65 5.30 -13.96 0.02
C ARG A 65 4.68 -14.05 -1.39
N TYR A 66 3.76 -13.17 -1.72
CA TYR A 66 3.07 -13.19 -3.02
C TYR A 66 3.80 -12.43 -4.12
N TYR A 67 4.82 -11.66 -3.78
CA TYR A 67 5.54 -10.79 -4.72
C TYR A 67 6.83 -11.46 -5.21
N ASP A 68 7.11 -11.32 -6.50
CA ASP A 68 8.36 -11.76 -7.11
C ASP A 68 9.50 -10.75 -6.89
N LEU A 69 9.14 -9.47 -6.78
CA LEU A 69 10.09 -8.38 -6.57
C LEU A 69 9.46 -7.32 -5.66
N ALA A 70 10.20 -6.88 -4.67
CA ALA A 70 9.82 -5.78 -3.81
C ALA A 70 10.76 -4.58 -3.99
N VAL A 71 10.16 -3.41 -4.16
CA VAL A 71 10.88 -2.15 -4.37
C VAL A 71 10.44 -1.15 -3.31
N PHE A 72 11.40 -0.55 -2.62
CA PHE A 72 11.15 0.55 -1.70
C PHE A 72 11.41 1.87 -2.41
N VAL A 73 10.42 2.73 -2.44
CA VAL A 73 10.55 4.08 -2.99
C VAL A 73 10.84 5.05 -1.84
N ASP A 74 12.08 5.49 -1.78
CA ASP A 74 12.55 6.40 -0.75
C ASP A 74 12.30 7.86 -1.14
N ILE A 75 12.17 8.73 -0.14
CA ILE A 75 12.01 10.16 -0.34
C ILE A 75 12.55 10.91 0.87
N SER A 76 13.22 12.04 0.64
CA SER A 76 13.63 12.90 1.75
C SER A 76 12.41 13.53 2.44
N PRO A 77 12.46 13.77 3.76
CA PRO A 77 11.38 14.40 4.50
C PRO A 77 10.92 15.74 3.89
N GLU A 78 11.84 16.53 3.38
CA GLU A 78 11.57 17.84 2.78
C GLU A 78 10.78 17.70 1.47
N LYS A 79 11.17 16.76 0.61
CA LYS A 79 10.46 16.46 -0.63
C LYS A 79 9.07 15.88 -0.34
N GLN A 80 8.96 15.00 0.64
CA GLN A 80 7.69 14.42 1.08
C GLN A 80 6.73 15.52 1.54
N GLN A 81 7.16 16.40 2.43
CA GLN A 81 6.37 17.52 2.93
C GLN A 81 5.88 18.40 1.77
N ARG A 82 6.78 18.79 0.88
CA ARG A 82 6.44 19.63 -0.28
C ARG A 82 5.38 18.99 -1.17
N ARG A 83 5.53 17.71 -1.48
CA ARG A 83 4.57 16.97 -2.31
C ARG A 83 3.21 16.85 -1.65
N ILE A 84 3.17 16.57 -0.35
CA ILE A 84 1.92 16.46 0.41
C ILE A 84 1.23 17.83 0.48
N LEU A 85 1.97 18.90 0.76
CA LEU A 85 1.42 20.26 0.76
C LEU A 85 0.80 20.64 -0.58
N LEU A 86 1.46 20.34 -1.68
CA LEU A 86 0.95 20.60 -3.03
C LEU A 86 -0.32 19.81 -3.34
N ARG A 87 -0.41 18.56 -2.90
CA ARG A 87 -1.53 17.67 -3.18
C ARG A 87 -2.71 17.87 -2.24
N ASN A 88 -2.46 18.05 -0.96
CA ASN A 88 -3.45 18.00 0.11
C ASN A 88 -3.62 19.31 0.89
N GLY A 89 -2.80 20.30 0.64
CA GLY A 89 -2.81 21.57 1.35
C GLY A 89 -2.28 21.50 2.78
N PRO A 90 -2.30 22.65 3.52
CA PRO A 90 -1.77 22.72 4.89
C PRO A 90 -2.48 21.81 5.89
N GLU A 91 -3.81 21.71 5.81
CA GLU A 91 -4.60 20.87 6.70
C GLU A 91 -4.31 19.38 6.45
N GLY A 92 -4.21 19.00 5.18
CA GLY A 92 -3.82 17.65 4.79
C GLY A 92 -2.41 17.30 5.28
N TRP A 93 -1.46 18.23 5.13
CA TRP A 93 -0.10 18.05 5.66
C TRP A 93 -0.11 17.80 7.17
N GLU A 94 -0.89 18.56 7.92
CA GLU A 94 -0.96 18.38 9.37
C GLU A 94 -1.48 17.00 9.76
N SER A 95 -2.48 16.48 9.05
CA SER A 95 -2.97 15.10 9.22
C SER A 95 -1.88 14.07 8.91
N PHE A 96 -1.14 14.25 7.82
CA PHE A 96 -0.03 13.36 7.45
C PHE A 96 1.08 13.39 8.50
N ARG A 97 1.49 14.57 8.93
CA ARG A 97 2.55 14.77 9.91
C ARG A 97 2.24 14.13 11.27
N ARG A 98 1.00 14.26 11.73
CA ARG A 98 0.60 13.77 13.06
C ARG A 98 0.20 12.31 13.10
N ARG A 99 -0.38 11.78 12.02
CA ARG A 99 -1.01 10.47 12.02
C ARG A 99 -0.37 9.50 11.04
N TRP A 100 -0.38 9.85 9.75
CA TRP A 100 -0.05 8.89 8.71
C TRP A 100 1.44 8.60 8.63
N ILE A 101 2.29 9.61 8.58
CA ILE A 101 3.75 9.43 8.52
C ILE A 101 4.29 8.65 9.73
N PRO A 102 3.94 9.00 10.99
CA PRO A 102 4.40 8.19 12.12
C PRO A 102 3.92 6.74 12.10
N SER A 103 2.71 6.49 11.60
CA SER A 103 2.18 5.13 11.46
C SER A 103 2.92 4.33 10.39
N GLU A 104 3.23 4.96 9.27
CA GLU A 104 4.00 4.34 8.17
C GLU A 104 5.44 4.07 8.59
N GLU A 105 6.09 5.01 9.28
CA GLU A 105 7.45 4.81 9.81
C GLU A 105 7.51 3.68 10.84
N ALA A 106 6.52 3.60 11.72
CA ALA A 106 6.41 2.50 12.68
C ALA A 106 6.24 1.15 11.97
N TYR A 107 5.45 1.09 10.90
CA TYR A 107 5.30 -0.09 10.05
C TYR A 107 6.61 -0.46 9.35
N ILE A 108 7.26 0.49 8.72
CA ILE A 108 8.52 0.27 7.99
C ILE A 108 9.58 -0.33 8.94
N ALA A 109 9.70 0.22 10.15
CA ALA A 109 10.63 -0.27 11.15
C ALA A 109 10.23 -1.65 11.71
N ALA A 110 8.98 -1.81 12.15
CA ALA A 110 8.51 -3.04 12.78
C ALA A 110 8.51 -4.25 11.85
N CYS A 111 8.27 -4.04 10.57
CA CYS A 111 8.22 -5.10 9.56
C CYS A 111 9.50 -5.22 8.74
N SER A 112 10.54 -4.46 9.05
CA SER A 112 11.81 -4.44 8.30
C SER A 112 11.59 -4.30 6.79
N VAL A 113 10.70 -3.39 6.41
CA VAL A 113 10.23 -3.28 5.01
C VAL A 113 11.37 -2.94 4.07
N ARG A 114 12.16 -1.95 4.43
CA ARG A 114 13.31 -1.50 3.62
C ARG A 114 14.32 -2.61 3.39
N GLU A 115 14.65 -3.37 4.43
CA GLU A 115 15.62 -4.45 4.40
C GLU A 115 15.14 -5.67 3.59
N ARG A 116 13.83 -5.85 3.48
CA ARG A 116 13.21 -6.94 2.70
C ARG A 116 13.02 -6.61 1.22
N CYS A 117 13.26 -5.38 0.80
CA CYS A 117 13.18 -4.98 -0.60
C CYS A 117 14.49 -5.29 -1.33
N GLU A 118 14.39 -5.83 -2.54
CA GLU A 118 15.55 -6.09 -3.42
C GLU A 118 16.11 -4.80 -4.00
N LEU A 119 15.27 -3.79 -4.18
CA LEU A 119 15.65 -2.49 -4.73
C LEU A 119 15.17 -1.35 -3.84
N ILE A 120 16.00 -0.33 -3.72
CA ILE A 120 15.65 0.95 -3.10
C ILE A 120 15.89 2.03 -4.16
N VAL A 121 14.84 2.77 -4.50
CA VAL A 121 14.88 3.85 -5.50
C VAL A 121 14.42 5.17 -4.89
N GLU A 122 14.87 6.25 -5.47
CA GLU A 122 14.48 7.61 -5.05
C GLU A 122 13.39 8.21 -5.94
#